data_ee725c35810333d857e3a4c9e9a3e968
#
_entry.id   ee725c35810333d857e3a4c9e9a3e968
#
_cell.length_a   1.000
_cell.length_b   1.000
_cell.length_c   1.000
_cell.angle_alpha   90.00
_cell.angle_beta   90.00
_cell.angle_gamma   90.00
#
_symmetry.space_group_name_H-M   'P 1'
#
loop_
_entity.id
_entity.type
_entity.pdbx_description
1 polymer ?
#
loop_
_entity_poly.entity_id
_entity_poly.type
_entity_poly.pdbx_seq_one_letter_code
_entity_poly.pdbx_strand_id
1 'polypeptide(L)'
;MSGVLGEYASFYNWRHSLTGHVFEGRYKASIIEDASYFLEVSRYIHLNPVKAMMTKDPLKYPYSSYNVYLSGNKRTENRRTGKILEEMVETSRVMSAFDNSKEKYRWFVEGDDSHGEHEERIMADMNEDEMWIPKIRS
;
A
#
# COMPACT_ATOMS: atom_id res chain seq x y z
N MET A 1 -16.10 1.95 -8.98
CA MET A 1 -15.53 1.90 -7.61
C MET A 1 -16.61 1.91 -6.52
N SER A 2 -17.65 2.76 -6.59
CA SER A 2 -18.71 2.78 -5.56
C SER A 2 -19.42 1.43 -5.35
N GLY A 3 -19.63 0.63 -6.39
CA GLY A 3 -20.22 -0.71 -6.28
C GLY A 3 -19.36 -1.67 -5.46
N VAL A 4 -18.05 -1.73 -5.72
CA VAL A 4 -17.13 -2.64 -5.02
C VAL A 4 -17.07 -2.34 -3.52
N LEU A 5 -16.98 -1.06 -3.15
CA LEU A 5 -16.97 -0.66 -1.73
C LEU A 5 -18.29 -0.96 -1.04
N GLY A 6 -19.42 -0.77 -1.72
CA GLY A 6 -20.74 -1.09 -1.19
C GLY A 6 -20.96 -2.59 -0.98
N GLU A 7 -20.55 -3.40 -1.94
CA GLU A 7 -20.62 -4.87 -1.84
C GLU A 7 -19.71 -5.38 -0.71
N TYR A 8 -18.48 -4.84 -0.61
CA TYR A 8 -17.58 -5.18 0.48
C TYR A 8 -18.16 -4.79 1.85
N ALA A 9 -18.71 -3.58 1.98
CA ALA A 9 -19.31 -3.12 3.23
C ALA A 9 -20.49 -4.03 3.65
N SER A 10 -21.34 -4.41 2.69
CA SER A 10 -22.45 -5.34 2.95
C SER A 10 -21.95 -6.71 3.38
N PHE A 11 -20.97 -7.26 2.68
CA PHE A 11 -20.33 -8.53 3.03
C PHE A 11 -19.68 -8.47 4.42
N TYR A 12 -18.93 -7.40 4.71
CA TYR A 12 -18.24 -7.22 5.99
C TYR A 12 -19.23 -7.16 7.15
N ASN A 13 -20.28 -6.34 7.02
CA ASN A 13 -21.35 -6.24 8.03
C ASN A 13 -22.05 -7.58 8.26
N TRP A 14 -22.40 -8.28 7.18
CA TRP A 14 -23.00 -9.61 7.29
C TRP A 14 -22.05 -10.59 7.97
N ARG A 15 -20.78 -10.64 7.58
CA ARG A 15 -19.79 -11.58 8.12
C ARG A 15 -19.50 -11.37 9.60
N HIS A 16 -19.57 -10.12 10.07
CA HIS A 16 -19.24 -9.73 11.44
C HIS A 16 -20.47 -9.37 12.29
N SER A 17 -21.67 -9.57 11.77
CA SER A 17 -22.94 -9.22 12.45
C SER A 17 -22.96 -7.75 12.90
N LEU A 18 -22.43 -6.86 12.08
CA LEU A 18 -22.38 -5.43 12.32
C LEU A 18 -23.45 -4.68 11.52
N THR A 19 -23.79 -3.48 11.99
CA THR A 19 -24.70 -2.56 11.30
C THR A 19 -24.05 -1.18 11.21
N GLY A 20 -24.42 -0.42 10.18
CA GLY A 20 -23.90 0.94 9.97
C GLY A 20 -22.85 1.04 8.88
N HIS A 21 -22.18 2.19 8.82
CA HIS A 21 -21.20 2.47 7.79
C HIS A 21 -19.85 1.81 8.09
N VAL A 22 -19.33 1.04 7.16
CA VAL A 22 -17.97 0.45 7.22
C VAL A 22 -16.92 1.49 6.81
N PHE A 23 -17.27 2.36 5.86
CA PHE A 23 -16.43 3.45 5.40
C PHE A 23 -16.98 4.79 5.89
N GLU A 24 -16.11 5.67 6.35
CA GLU A 24 -16.48 6.97 6.91
C GLU A 24 -17.00 7.94 5.82
N GLY A 25 -16.55 7.77 4.57
CA GLY A 25 -16.94 8.64 3.49
C GLY A 25 -16.67 8.06 2.10
N ARG A 26 -16.78 8.92 1.09
CA ARG A 26 -16.42 8.57 -0.28
C ARG A 26 -14.90 8.58 -0.43
N TYR A 27 -14.37 7.70 -1.29
CA TYR A 27 -12.96 7.74 -1.65
C TYR A 27 -12.62 9.09 -2.31
N LYS A 28 -11.45 9.59 -2.03
CA LYS A 28 -10.86 10.72 -2.75
C LYS A 28 -9.83 10.19 -3.74
N ALA A 29 -9.62 10.90 -4.82
CA ALA A 29 -8.65 10.53 -5.84
C ALA A 29 -7.94 11.79 -6.34
N SER A 30 -6.62 11.73 -6.40
CA SER A 30 -5.77 12.77 -6.98
C SER A 30 -4.95 12.18 -8.12
N ILE A 31 -4.72 12.97 -9.15
CA ILE A 31 -3.88 12.55 -10.28
C ILE A 31 -2.43 12.84 -9.90
N ILE A 32 -1.58 11.83 -10.07
CA ILE A 32 -0.14 11.94 -9.87
C ILE A 32 0.49 12.18 -11.25
N GLU A 33 0.94 13.41 -11.50
CA GLU A 33 1.58 13.81 -12.75
C GLU A 33 3.12 13.74 -12.68
N ASP A 34 3.66 13.98 -11.50
CA ASP A 34 5.10 13.99 -11.26
C ASP A 34 5.65 12.56 -11.04
N ALA A 35 6.69 12.21 -11.80
CA ALA A 35 7.30 10.88 -11.72
C ALA A 35 8.04 10.66 -10.38
N SER A 36 8.68 11.70 -9.83
CA SER A 36 9.37 11.60 -8.53
C SER A 36 8.37 11.39 -7.42
N TYR A 37 7.28 12.15 -7.43
CA TYR A 37 6.19 11.99 -6.48
C TYR A 37 5.52 10.60 -6.58
N PHE A 38 5.39 10.06 -7.80
CA PHE A 38 4.88 8.70 -7.98
C PHE A 38 5.76 7.63 -7.32
N LEU A 39 7.08 7.78 -7.39
CA LEU A 39 8.01 6.87 -6.74
C LEU A 39 7.93 6.98 -5.21
N GLU A 40 7.84 8.20 -4.69
CA GLU A 40 7.68 8.44 -3.25
C GLU A 40 6.35 7.88 -2.70
N VAL A 41 5.25 8.02 -3.45
CA VAL A 41 3.98 7.38 -3.09
C VAL A 41 4.12 5.86 -3.04
N SER A 42 4.85 5.25 -3.99
CA SER A 42 5.15 3.82 -3.95
C SER A 42 5.92 3.42 -2.69
N ARG A 43 6.96 4.19 -2.34
CA ARG A 43 7.74 4.01 -1.11
C ARG A 43 6.86 4.12 0.14
N TYR A 44 6.07 5.19 0.22
CA TYR A 44 5.17 5.44 1.34
C TYR A 44 4.20 4.27 1.57
N ILE A 45 3.57 3.77 0.50
CA ILE A 45 2.64 2.63 0.59
C ILE A 45 3.35 1.37 1.14
N HIS A 46 4.58 1.10 0.69
CA HIS A 46 5.33 -0.08 1.13
C HIS A 46 5.84 0.02 2.58
N LEU A 47 6.11 1.24 3.06
CA LEU A 47 6.53 1.49 4.45
C LEU A 47 5.37 1.64 5.43
N ASN A 48 4.14 1.87 4.97
CA ASN A 48 2.98 2.06 5.84
C ASN A 48 2.80 0.98 6.91
N PRO A 49 2.96 -0.32 6.62
CA PRO A 49 2.85 -1.36 7.64
C PRO A 49 3.91 -1.25 8.74
N VAL A 50 5.10 -0.74 8.39
CA VAL A 50 6.17 -0.52 9.37
C VAL A 50 5.86 0.71 10.23
N LYS A 51 5.44 1.82 9.60
CA LYS A 51 5.02 3.05 10.30
C LYS A 51 3.83 2.80 11.24
N ALA A 52 2.89 1.97 10.81
CA ALA A 52 1.76 1.54 11.63
C ALA A 52 2.13 0.47 12.68
N MET A 53 3.41 0.14 12.85
CA MET A 53 3.92 -0.88 13.79
C MET A 53 3.30 -2.28 13.63
N MET A 54 2.75 -2.58 12.45
CA MET A 54 2.20 -3.91 12.12
C MET A 54 3.30 -4.94 11.86
N THR A 55 4.44 -4.48 11.40
CA THR A 55 5.65 -5.29 11.16
C THR A 55 6.90 -4.44 11.37
N LYS A 56 8.05 -5.09 11.63
CA LYS A 56 9.36 -4.42 11.67
C LYS A 56 10.09 -4.43 10.34
N ASP A 57 9.64 -5.25 9.42
CA ASP A 57 10.27 -5.48 8.13
C ASP A 57 9.18 -5.44 7.06
N PRO A 58 9.23 -4.49 6.10
CA PRO A 58 8.17 -4.34 5.09
C PRO A 58 8.01 -5.60 4.22
N LEU A 59 9.08 -6.40 4.05
CA LEU A 59 9.04 -7.67 3.33
C LEU A 59 8.22 -8.75 4.03
N LYS A 60 8.05 -8.65 5.35
CA LYS A 60 7.30 -9.64 6.13
C LYS A 60 5.80 -9.37 6.17
N TYR A 61 5.34 -8.24 5.62
CA TYR A 61 3.93 -7.94 5.57
C TYR A 61 3.27 -8.63 4.37
N PRO A 62 2.40 -9.63 4.59
CA PRO A 62 1.93 -10.52 3.52
C PRO A 62 0.94 -9.86 2.55
N TYR A 63 0.38 -8.71 2.92
CA TYR A 63 -0.61 -7.99 2.12
C TYR A 63 -0.02 -6.80 1.37
N SER A 64 1.31 -6.65 1.35
CA SER A 64 2.01 -5.62 0.58
C SER A 64 2.46 -6.17 -0.77
N SER A 65 2.36 -5.34 -1.81
CA SER A 65 2.96 -5.63 -3.11
C SER A 65 4.49 -5.55 -3.10
N TYR A 66 5.13 -5.05 -2.05
CA TYR A 66 6.58 -4.89 -1.96
C TYR A 66 7.36 -6.17 -2.28
N ASN A 67 6.85 -7.31 -1.81
CA ASN A 67 7.43 -8.61 -2.14
C ASN A 67 7.45 -8.91 -3.64
N VAL A 68 6.45 -8.46 -4.40
CA VAL A 68 6.38 -8.66 -5.85
C VAL A 68 7.49 -7.89 -6.55
N TYR A 69 7.77 -6.65 -6.10
CA TYR A 69 8.87 -5.84 -6.64
C TYR A 69 10.24 -6.47 -6.42
N LEU A 70 10.49 -7.08 -5.26
CA LEU A 70 11.82 -7.60 -4.92
C LEU A 70 12.02 -9.07 -5.26
N SER A 71 11.02 -9.92 -5.10
CA SER A 71 11.20 -11.36 -5.30
C SER A 71 11.10 -11.81 -6.76
N GLY A 72 10.42 -11.00 -7.58
CA GLY A 72 10.22 -11.38 -8.98
C GLY A 72 9.76 -12.82 -9.10
N ASN A 73 8.63 -13.15 -8.50
CA ASN A 73 8.01 -14.47 -8.58
C ASN A 73 8.43 -15.54 -7.55
N LYS A 74 9.04 -15.16 -6.40
CA LYS A 74 9.39 -16.16 -5.37
C LYS A 74 8.94 -15.76 -3.97
N ARG A 75 7.90 -16.44 -3.47
CA ARG A 75 7.50 -16.63 -2.07
C ARG A 75 6.80 -15.50 -1.35
N THR A 76 5.51 -15.43 -1.48
CA THR A 76 4.68 -15.23 -0.31
C THR A 76 4.39 -16.61 0.31
N GLU A 77 4.55 -16.77 1.61
CA GLU A 77 4.22 -18.03 2.32
C GLU A 77 2.76 -18.46 2.07
N ASN A 78 1.93 -17.53 1.70
CA ASN A 78 0.54 -17.75 1.31
C ASN A 78 0.44 -17.89 -0.22
N ARG A 79 0.56 -19.09 -0.73
CA ARG A 79 0.54 -19.44 -2.16
C ARG A 79 -0.61 -18.83 -2.96
N ARG A 80 -1.79 -18.64 -2.34
CA ARG A 80 -2.96 -18.06 -3.02
C ARG A 80 -2.87 -16.54 -3.14
N THR A 81 -2.56 -15.85 -2.05
CA THR A 81 -2.46 -14.37 -2.03
C THR A 81 -1.27 -13.89 -2.87
N GLY A 82 -0.15 -14.60 -2.83
CA GLY A 82 1.03 -14.28 -3.62
C GLY A 82 0.77 -14.32 -5.11
N LYS A 83 0.13 -15.38 -5.60
CA LYS A 83 -0.19 -15.52 -7.03
C LYS A 83 -1.15 -14.42 -7.52
N ILE A 84 -2.16 -14.09 -6.73
CA ILE A 84 -3.12 -13.03 -7.08
C ILE A 84 -2.41 -11.67 -7.14
N LEU A 85 -1.55 -11.35 -6.19
CA LEU A 85 -0.79 -10.09 -6.18
C LEU A 85 0.15 -9.99 -7.38
N GLU A 86 0.84 -11.07 -7.74
CA GLU A 86 1.73 -11.11 -8.90
C GLU A 86 0.98 -10.84 -10.22
N GLU A 87 -0.23 -11.38 -10.37
CA GLU A 87 -1.07 -11.17 -11.57
C GLU A 87 -1.67 -9.76 -11.63
N MET A 88 -1.85 -9.08 -10.48
CA MET A 88 -2.51 -7.77 -10.39
C MET A 88 -1.54 -6.59 -10.36
N VAL A 89 -0.28 -6.81 -9.98
CA VAL A 89 0.68 -5.73 -9.75
C VAL A 89 1.57 -5.52 -10.97
N GLU A 90 1.41 -4.36 -11.60
CA GLU A 90 2.30 -3.90 -12.66
C GLU A 90 3.52 -3.20 -12.04
N THR A 91 4.68 -3.83 -12.12
CA THR A 91 5.92 -3.32 -11.49
C THR A 91 6.82 -2.57 -12.44
N SER A 92 6.66 -2.73 -13.76
CA SER A 92 7.60 -2.22 -14.77
C SER A 92 7.76 -0.72 -14.70
N ARG A 93 6.67 0.03 -14.47
CA ARG A 93 6.68 1.48 -14.41
C ARG A 93 7.57 2.02 -13.27
N VAL A 94 7.52 1.39 -12.10
CA VAL A 94 8.39 1.77 -10.97
C VAL A 94 9.80 1.26 -11.19
N MET A 95 9.95 -0.02 -11.55
CA MET A 95 11.25 -0.66 -11.67
C MET A 95 12.12 -0.07 -12.78
N SER A 96 11.53 0.47 -13.85
CA SER A 96 12.29 1.15 -14.92
C SER A 96 13.05 2.38 -14.41
N ALA A 97 12.55 3.08 -13.40
CA ALA A 97 13.24 4.20 -12.77
C ALA A 97 14.50 3.79 -11.99
N PHE A 98 14.64 2.51 -11.68
CA PHE A 98 15.77 1.93 -10.96
C PHE A 98 16.61 0.98 -11.83
N ASP A 99 16.58 1.15 -13.15
CA ASP A 99 17.26 0.26 -14.12
C ASP A 99 16.87 -1.22 -13.95
N ASN A 100 15.68 -1.50 -13.49
CA ASN A 100 15.18 -2.82 -13.09
C ASN A 100 16.03 -3.51 -11.99
N SER A 101 16.83 -2.74 -11.23
CA SER A 101 17.62 -3.24 -10.10
C SER A 101 16.77 -3.28 -8.84
N LYS A 102 16.60 -4.48 -8.31
CA LYS A 102 15.89 -4.74 -7.05
C LYS A 102 16.62 -4.15 -5.85
N GLU A 103 17.95 -4.15 -5.91
CA GLU A 103 18.83 -3.61 -4.88
C GLU A 103 18.68 -2.09 -4.79
N LYS A 104 18.64 -1.38 -5.93
CA LYS A 104 18.41 0.06 -5.98
C LYS A 104 17.03 0.41 -5.43
N TYR A 105 16.00 -0.31 -5.85
CA TYR A 105 14.64 -0.10 -5.37
C TYR A 105 14.52 -0.39 -3.88
N ARG A 106 15.12 -1.48 -3.40
CA ARG A 106 15.16 -1.80 -1.97
C ARG A 106 15.84 -0.70 -1.16
N TRP A 107 16.99 -0.23 -1.63
CA TRP A 107 17.70 0.86 -0.98
C TRP A 107 16.86 2.15 -0.96
N PHE A 108 16.16 2.46 -2.03
CA PHE A 108 15.24 3.59 -2.10
C PHE A 108 14.10 3.47 -1.08
N VAL A 109 13.50 2.29 -0.93
CA VAL A 109 12.39 2.08 0.01
C VAL A 109 12.86 2.03 1.46
N GLU A 110 13.92 1.28 1.76
CA GLU A 110 14.38 1.00 3.13
C GLU A 110 15.51 1.94 3.60
N GLY A 111 16.06 2.76 2.71
CA GLY A 111 17.12 3.71 3.04
C GLY A 111 16.65 4.87 3.92
N ASP A 112 17.61 5.54 4.54
CA ASP A 112 17.38 6.56 5.54
C ASP A 112 16.70 7.83 4.98
N ASP A 113 15.96 8.52 5.85
CA ASP A 113 14.96 9.57 5.57
C ASP A 113 15.51 10.91 5.03
N SER A 114 16.17 10.91 3.88
CA SER A 114 16.40 12.17 3.14
C SER A 114 15.18 12.67 2.33
N HIS A 115 14.02 12.00 2.47
CA HIS A 115 12.84 12.20 1.63
C HIS A 115 11.67 12.93 2.32
N GLY A 116 11.92 13.64 3.42
CA GLY A 116 10.88 14.27 4.25
C GLY A 116 9.94 15.24 3.53
N GLU A 117 10.42 15.99 2.52
CA GLU A 117 9.59 16.96 1.79
C GLU A 117 8.42 16.30 1.05
N HIS A 118 8.63 15.13 0.47
CA HIS A 118 7.57 14.41 -0.24
C HIS A 118 6.60 13.71 0.72
N GLU A 119 7.06 13.26 1.89
CA GLU A 119 6.18 12.68 2.90
C GLU A 119 5.16 13.68 3.44
N GLU A 120 5.58 14.91 3.73
CA GLU A 120 4.68 15.98 4.17
C GLU A 120 3.61 16.26 3.11
N ARG A 121 3.99 16.27 1.83
CA ARG A 121 3.05 16.45 0.72
C ARG A 121 2.08 15.27 0.61
N ILE A 122 2.57 14.03 0.69
CA ILE A 122 1.72 12.83 0.68
C ILE A 122 0.73 12.86 1.84
N MET A 123 1.18 13.23 3.04
CA MET A 123 0.32 13.35 4.22
C MET A 123 -0.69 14.50 4.09
N ALA A 124 -0.32 15.60 3.45
CA ALA A 124 -1.23 16.71 3.20
C ALA A 124 -2.30 16.35 2.15
N ASP A 125 -1.93 15.59 1.12
CA ASP A 125 -2.86 15.05 0.11
C ASP A 125 -3.77 13.97 0.69
N MET A 126 -3.26 13.22 1.69
CA MET A 126 -4.00 12.27 2.51
C MET A 126 -4.33 12.96 3.83
N ASN A 127 -5.47 13.67 3.92
CA ASN A 127 -5.90 14.29 5.19
C ASN A 127 -5.72 13.34 6.38
N GLU A 128 -5.33 13.86 7.55
CA GLU A 128 -5.08 13.07 8.77
C GLU A 128 -6.23 12.12 9.13
N ASP A 129 -7.47 12.46 8.75
CA ASP A 129 -8.66 11.63 8.93
C ASP A 129 -8.72 10.41 7.96
N GLU A 130 -7.90 10.39 6.92
CA GLU A 130 -7.89 9.37 5.88
C GLU A 130 -6.79 8.31 6.05
N MET A 131 -5.92 8.45 7.02
CA MET A 131 -4.99 7.39 7.39
C MET A 131 -5.81 6.23 7.97
N TRP A 132 -6.11 5.26 7.12
CA TRP A 132 -6.89 4.07 7.48
C TRP A 132 -6.10 3.21 8.47
N ILE A 133 -6.18 3.57 9.74
CA ILE A 133 -5.83 2.68 10.84
C ILE A 133 -7.13 1.98 11.22
N PRO A 134 -7.24 0.65 11.03
CA PRO A 134 -8.41 -0.07 11.54
C PRO A 134 -8.48 0.19 13.05
N LYS A 135 -9.46 0.95 13.49
CA LYS A 135 -9.80 1.02 14.91
C LYS A 135 -10.36 -0.34 15.27
N ILE A 136 -9.48 -1.27 15.65
CA ILE A 136 -9.88 -2.51 16.28
C ILE A 136 -10.48 -2.08 17.61
N ARG A 137 -11.80 -2.04 17.68
CA ARG A 137 -12.50 -1.92 18.96
C ARG A 137 -12.24 -3.21 19.71
N SER A 138 -11.52 -3.08 20.82
CA SER A 138 -11.37 -4.09 21.86
C SER A 138 -12.73 -4.46 22.44
#